data_7caffeb6e971038bebd7717eba1c2f86
#
_entry.id   7caffeb6e971038bebd7717eba1c2f86
#
_cell.length_a   1.000
_cell.length_b   1.000
_cell.length_c   1.000
_cell.angle_alpha   90.00
_cell.angle_beta   90.00
_cell.angle_gamma   90.00
#
_symmetry.space_group_name_H-M   'P 1'
#
loop_
_entity.id
_entity.type
_entity.pdbx_description
1 polymer ?
#
loop_
_entity_poly.entity_id
_entity_poly.type
_entity_poly.pdbx_seq_one_letter_code
_entity_poly.pdbx_strand_id
1 'polypeptide(L)'
;MQFVAALLPVVIYILVVYKIDNFALVSVRRLCLMVTFGMAAALACFGLFQLTGKLLSEGQSDYVNPVLEELVKAIPLLVLACRKKMVFFIASVICGAAIGGGFSILENVFYLLLGDELGIGTVLFRGLEVALIHMGCSAIVAAGLMLAVRMVERSRSRLEVHWTDVLMAVFLMIVAPTLHVCHNAFHFNPLMQFTFVLGATGGLLVLTYQYDVSLIHRWLDKGLDRQLNLLNSIREGHLDDTTTGVFLQSVKDSFPAEVFFDIICYVQLNIELSVAAKSRLMIRESGLTQEFPLEKEQKELILSQFVEYKLLEKHIGKTARMTIAPIVKYDPADIKSLDDLRAECRMNK
;
A
#
# COMPACT_ATOMS: atom_id res chain seq x y z
N MET A 1 5.43 22.29 27.88
CA MET A 1 4.43 22.92 26.99
C MET A 1 4.90 22.91 25.53
N GLN A 2 6.12 23.33 25.20
CA GLN A 2 6.66 23.39 23.82
C GLN A 2 6.69 22.03 23.12
N PHE A 3 7.13 20.95 23.78
CA PHE A 3 7.09 19.59 23.21
C PHE A 3 5.68 19.15 22.83
N VAL A 4 4.68 19.46 23.66
CA VAL A 4 3.29 19.13 23.32
C VAL A 4 2.83 19.94 22.11
N ALA A 5 3.16 21.23 22.03
CA ALA A 5 2.81 22.08 20.91
C ALA A 5 3.46 21.61 19.59
N ALA A 6 4.70 21.12 19.61
CA ALA A 6 5.40 20.63 18.45
C ALA A 6 4.91 19.27 17.96
N LEU A 7 4.56 18.37 18.88
CA LEU A 7 4.25 16.97 18.55
C LEU A 7 2.76 16.69 18.34
N LEU A 8 1.88 17.46 18.98
CA LEU A 8 0.43 17.28 18.88
C LEU A 8 -0.08 17.31 17.42
N PRO A 9 0.34 18.25 16.56
CA PRO A 9 -0.07 18.27 15.16
C PRO A 9 0.32 17.00 14.40
N VAL A 10 1.53 16.49 14.61
CA VAL A 10 2.03 15.26 13.98
C VAL A 10 1.14 14.08 14.35
N VAL A 11 0.82 13.93 15.63
CA VAL A 11 -0.05 12.85 16.12
C VAL A 11 -1.45 12.96 15.53
N ILE A 12 -2.03 14.18 15.49
CA ILE A 12 -3.34 14.40 14.87
C ILE A 12 -3.32 14.01 13.41
N TYR A 13 -2.32 14.41 12.64
CA TYR A 13 -2.21 14.06 11.22
C TYR A 13 -2.08 12.54 11.00
N ILE A 14 -1.26 11.85 11.80
CA ILE A 14 -1.15 10.39 11.74
C ILE A 14 -2.52 9.73 12.00
N LEU A 15 -3.26 10.21 12.99
CA LEU A 15 -4.60 9.68 13.32
C LEU A 15 -5.61 9.95 12.21
N VAL A 16 -5.58 11.16 11.61
CA VAL A 16 -6.45 11.51 10.48
C VAL A 16 -6.17 10.61 9.29
N VAL A 17 -4.89 10.45 8.90
CA VAL A 17 -4.51 9.61 7.77
C VAL A 17 -4.87 8.14 8.03
N TYR A 18 -4.71 7.65 9.27
CA TYR A 18 -5.12 6.30 9.65
C TYR A 18 -6.65 6.10 9.55
N LYS A 19 -7.44 7.11 9.88
CA LYS A 19 -8.91 7.07 9.79
C LYS A 19 -9.45 7.05 8.36
N ILE A 20 -8.64 7.43 7.36
CA ILE A 20 -9.01 7.37 5.93
C ILE A 20 -8.98 5.91 5.41
N ASP A 21 -8.36 4.98 6.15
CA ASP A 21 -8.32 3.56 5.79
C ASP A 21 -9.67 2.86 6.01
N ASN A 22 -10.64 3.14 5.15
CA ASN A 22 -11.96 2.51 5.19
C ASN A 22 -11.90 0.99 4.98
N PHE A 23 -10.87 0.50 4.29
CA PHE A 23 -10.69 -0.94 4.01
C PHE A 23 -9.92 -1.68 5.12
N ALA A 24 -9.48 -0.98 6.17
CA ALA A 24 -8.65 -1.54 7.24
C ALA A 24 -7.40 -2.31 6.72
N LEU A 25 -6.74 -1.74 5.71
CA LEU A 25 -5.58 -2.36 5.03
C LEU A 25 -4.29 -2.26 5.86
N VAL A 26 -4.22 -1.29 6.78
CA VAL A 26 -3.05 -1.03 7.62
C VAL A 26 -3.39 -1.29 9.08
N SER A 27 -2.77 -2.31 9.68
CA SER A 27 -2.93 -2.58 11.10
C SER A 27 -2.19 -1.54 11.96
N VAL A 28 -2.69 -1.27 13.18
CA VAL A 28 -2.05 -0.36 14.16
C VAL A 28 -0.58 -0.76 14.39
N ARG A 29 -0.28 -2.07 14.50
CA ARG A 29 1.09 -2.56 14.66
C ARG A 29 1.99 -2.13 13.50
N ARG A 30 1.47 -2.18 12.26
CA ARG A 30 2.21 -1.74 11.07
C ARG A 30 2.41 -0.23 11.08
N LEU A 31 1.38 0.52 11.44
CA LEU A 31 1.45 1.98 11.59
C LEU A 31 2.56 2.38 12.57
N CYS A 32 2.55 1.82 13.78
CA CYS A 32 3.58 2.08 14.79
C CYS A 32 4.99 1.71 14.30
N LEU A 33 5.13 0.58 13.58
CA LEU A 33 6.40 0.17 12.99
C LEU A 33 6.90 1.18 11.95
N MET A 34 6.00 1.74 11.11
CA MET A 34 6.37 2.77 10.13
C MET A 34 6.80 4.07 10.80
N VAL A 35 6.10 4.50 11.84
CA VAL A 35 6.51 5.66 12.65
C VAL A 35 7.91 5.43 13.23
N THR A 36 8.20 4.25 13.78
CA THR A 36 9.53 3.90 14.32
C THR A 36 10.61 3.96 13.24
N PHE A 37 10.33 3.47 12.03
CA PHE A 37 11.26 3.57 10.90
C PHE A 37 11.48 5.02 10.47
N GLY A 38 10.47 5.87 10.53
CA GLY A 38 10.60 7.30 10.29
C GLY A 38 11.53 7.98 11.30
N MET A 39 11.38 7.65 12.58
CA MET A 39 12.29 8.12 13.64
C MET A 39 13.72 7.64 13.39
N ALA A 40 13.92 6.38 13.02
CA ALA A 40 15.25 5.85 12.69
C ALA A 40 15.84 6.54 11.46
N ALA A 41 15.04 6.90 10.45
CA ALA A 41 15.49 7.67 9.30
C ALA A 41 15.97 9.07 9.69
N ALA A 42 15.27 9.76 10.60
CA ALA A 42 15.69 11.07 11.11
C ALA A 42 17.05 11.00 11.84
N LEU A 43 17.26 9.95 12.67
CA LEU A 43 18.55 9.71 13.33
C LEU A 43 19.67 9.48 12.30
N ALA A 44 19.40 8.69 11.27
CA ALA A 44 20.37 8.43 10.19
C ALA A 44 20.72 9.71 9.42
N CYS A 45 19.71 10.53 9.08
CA CYS A 45 19.93 11.83 8.43
C CYS A 45 20.70 12.80 9.31
N PHE A 46 20.40 12.86 10.61
CA PHE A 46 21.18 13.68 11.55
C PHE A 46 22.68 13.30 11.54
N GLY A 47 22.98 11.99 11.53
CA GLY A 47 24.36 11.51 11.39
C GLY A 47 25.00 11.89 10.04
N LEU A 48 24.23 11.77 8.95
CA LEU A 48 24.70 12.15 7.61
C LEU A 48 24.98 13.65 7.50
N PHE A 49 24.14 14.50 8.09
CA PHE A 49 24.32 15.95 8.05
C PHE A 49 25.56 16.44 8.79
N GLN A 50 26.02 15.71 9.81
CA GLN A 50 27.33 15.97 10.43
C GLN A 50 28.50 15.77 9.46
N LEU A 51 28.33 14.88 8.48
CA LEU A 51 29.32 14.63 7.42
C LEU A 51 29.17 15.62 6.26
N THR A 52 27.95 15.83 5.77
CA THR A 52 27.67 16.75 4.65
C THR A 52 27.91 18.20 4.99
N GLY A 53 27.63 18.63 6.24
CA GLY A 53 27.89 19.99 6.72
C GLY A 53 29.37 20.39 6.73
N LYS A 54 30.29 19.41 6.61
CA LYS A 54 31.73 19.69 6.41
C LYS A 54 32.10 19.87 4.92
N LEU A 55 31.23 19.47 4.01
CA LEU A 55 31.48 19.41 2.56
C LEU A 55 30.65 20.45 1.78
N LEU A 56 29.51 20.85 2.32
CA LEU A 56 28.53 21.72 1.67
C LEU A 56 28.50 23.09 2.35
N SER A 57 28.30 24.15 1.56
CA SER A 57 27.97 25.48 2.09
C SER A 57 26.53 25.51 2.62
N GLU A 58 26.21 26.49 3.48
CA GLU A 58 24.84 26.63 4.04
C GLU A 58 23.76 26.64 2.94
N GLY A 59 23.95 27.45 1.89
CA GLY A 59 22.99 27.50 0.77
C GLY A 59 22.89 26.23 -0.06
N GLN A 60 23.89 25.34 -0.05
CA GLN A 60 23.82 24.04 -0.73
C GLN A 60 23.10 23.01 0.12
N SER A 61 23.18 23.11 1.45
CA SER A 61 22.48 22.18 2.35
C SER A 61 20.95 22.26 2.21
N ASP A 62 20.39 23.44 1.94
CA ASP A 62 18.93 23.63 1.76
C ASP A 62 18.37 22.88 0.55
N TYR A 63 19.19 22.56 -0.43
CA TYR A 63 18.81 21.77 -1.60
C TYR A 63 19.13 20.28 -1.45
N VAL A 64 20.26 19.95 -0.85
CA VAL A 64 20.79 18.58 -0.79
C VAL A 64 20.14 17.78 0.34
N ASN A 65 20.00 18.38 1.54
CA ASN A 65 19.47 17.69 2.70
C ASN A 65 18.03 17.16 2.49
N PRO A 66 17.07 17.94 1.96
CA PRO A 66 15.72 17.41 1.71
C PRO A 66 15.70 16.22 0.76
N VAL A 67 16.57 16.21 -0.27
CA VAL A 67 16.68 15.07 -1.18
C VAL A 67 17.22 13.83 -0.47
N LEU A 68 18.25 13.99 0.36
CA LEU A 68 18.81 12.90 1.17
C LEU A 68 17.79 12.34 2.15
N GLU A 69 17.00 13.21 2.79
CA GLU A 69 15.94 12.80 3.70
C GLU A 69 14.87 11.95 3.00
N GLU A 70 14.38 12.38 1.83
CA GLU A 70 13.41 11.60 1.07
C GLU A 70 14.00 10.26 0.62
N LEU A 71 15.27 10.20 0.22
CA LEU A 71 15.95 8.96 -0.14
C LEU A 71 16.06 8.01 1.06
N VAL A 72 16.45 8.48 2.23
CA VAL A 72 16.57 7.65 3.44
C VAL A 72 15.19 7.16 3.88
N LYS A 73 14.16 8.01 3.86
CA LYS A 73 12.77 7.64 4.17
C LYS A 73 12.20 6.65 3.15
N ALA A 74 12.65 6.66 1.91
CA ALA A 74 12.22 5.72 0.88
C ALA A 74 12.73 4.28 1.11
N ILE A 75 13.84 4.07 1.84
CA ILE A 75 14.42 2.73 2.06
C ILE A 75 13.43 1.75 2.69
N PRO A 76 12.82 2.03 3.86
CA PRO A 76 11.85 1.12 4.46
C PRO A 76 10.59 0.92 3.59
N LEU A 77 10.18 1.96 2.83
CA LEU A 77 9.08 1.85 1.88
C LEU A 77 9.41 0.90 0.74
N LEU A 78 10.61 1.00 0.18
CA LEU A 78 11.09 0.10 -0.86
C LEU A 78 11.14 -1.36 -0.38
N VAL A 79 11.61 -1.60 0.85
CA VAL A 79 11.61 -2.94 1.45
C VAL A 79 10.19 -3.50 1.58
N LEU A 80 9.22 -2.68 2.01
CA LEU A 80 7.81 -3.10 2.07
C LEU A 80 7.23 -3.40 0.69
N ALA A 81 7.51 -2.55 -0.27
CA ALA A 81 7.07 -2.68 -1.65
C ALA A 81 7.62 -3.96 -2.29
N CYS A 82 8.92 -4.23 -2.16
CA CYS A 82 9.55 -5.47 -2.65
C CYS A 82 9.00 -6.73 -1.97
N ARG A 83 8.55 -6.63 -0.72
CA ARG A 83 7.89 -7.73 0.00
C ARG A 83 6.40 -7.89 -0.34
N LYS A 84 5.87 -7.17 -1.32
CA LYS A 84 4.47 -7.17 -1.75
C LYS A 84 3.48 -6.83 -0.63
N LYS A 85 3.91 -6.03 0.34
CA LYS A 85 3.07 -5.60 1.48
C LYS A 85 2.36 -4.27 1.23
N MET A 86 2.64 -3.61 0.13
CA MET A 86 2.08 -2.34 -0.31
C MET A 86 1.41 -2.54 -1.68
N VAL A 87 0.24 -3.18 -1.67
CA VAL A 87 -0.48 -3.55 -2.89
C VAL A 87 -1.52 -2.50 -3.27
N PHE A 88 -2.19 -1.92 -2.27
CA PHE A 88 -3.17 -0.88 -2.45
C PHE A 88 -2.53 0.49 -2.25
N PHE A 89 -2.97 1.44 -3.06
CA PHE A 89 -2.44 2.81 -3.04
C PHE A 89 -2.64 3.48 -1.68
N ILE A 90 -3.85 3.39 -1.11
CA ILE A 90 -4.18 3.92 0.21
C ILE A 90 -3.24 3.37 1.28
N ALA A 91 -3.01 2.05 1.30
CA ALA A 91 -2.10 1.43 2.27
C ALA A 91 -0.66 1.96 2.13
N SER A 92 -0.21 2.23 0.90
CA SER A 92 1.11 2.79 0.62
C SER A 92 1.23 4.22 1.12
N VAL A 93 0.24 5.05 0.82
CA VAL A 93 0.16 6.46 1.27
C VAL A 93 0.15 6.54 2.81
N ILE A 94 -0.64 5.70 3.49
CA ILE A 94 -0.69 5.67 4.96
C ILE A 94 0.67 5.26 5.55
N CYS A 95 1.33 4.25 4.97
CA CYS A 95 2.68 3.84 5.41
C CYS A 95 3.71 4.94 5.18
N GLY A 96 3.67 5.62 4.03
CA GLY A 96 4.54 6.76 3.73
C GLY A 96 4.31 7.93 4.69
N ALA A 97 3.06 8.32 4.90
CA ALA A 97 2.70 9.37 5.85
C ALA A 97 3.16 9.03 7.29
N ALA A 98 3.02 7.76 7.70
CA ALA A 98 3.49 7.31 9.01
C ALA A 98 5.02 7.42 9.17
N ILE A 99 5.79 7.12 8.13
CA ILE A 99 7.26 7.32 8.11
C ILE A 99 7.58 8.80 8.19
N GLY A 100 6.95 9.63 7.36
CA GLY A 100 7.13 11.09 7.41
C GLY A 100 6.76 11.69 8.77
N GLY A 101 5.68 11.20 9.40
CA GLY A 101 5.28 11.61 10.74
C GLY A 101 6.31 11.22 11.81
N GLY A 102 6.84 9.98 11.74
CA GLY A 102 7.92 9.55 12.62
C GLY A 102 9.19 10.40 12.48
N PHE A 103 9.55 10.75 11.25
CA PHE A 103 10.66 11.66 10.95
C PHE A 103 10.43 13.04 11.58
N SER A 104 9.27 13.64 11.33
CA SER A 104 8.86 14.93 11.93
C SER A 104 8.90 14.94 13.45
N ILE A 105 8.52 13.85 14.11
CA ILE A 105 8.57 13.76 15.58
C ILE A 105 10.00 14.04 16.07
N LEU A 106 10.99 13.32 15.53
CA LEU A 106 12.39 13.50 15.98
C LEU A 106 12.99 14.81 15.51
N GLU A 107 12.70 15.26 14.32
CA GLU A 107 13.18 16.56 13.84
C GLU A 107 12.66 17.70 14.73
N ASN A 108 11.37 17.71 15.08
CA ASN A 108 10.84 18.69 16.00
C ASN A 108 11.45 18.60 17.41
N VAL A 109 11.75 17.38 17.89
CA VAL A 109 12.47 17.19 19.15
C VAL A 109 13.89 17.77 19.08
N PHE A 110 14.66 17.46 18.00
CA PHE A 110 15.99 18.01 17.81
C PHE A 110 15.99 19.53 17.71
N TYR A 111 15.00 20.07 17.00
CA TYR A 111 14.86 21.52 16.88
C TYR A 111 14.62 22.21 18.25
N LEU A 112 13.80 21.60 19.12
CA LEU A 112 13.54 22.12 20.47
C LEU A 112 14.73 21.95 21.43
N LEU A 113 15.58 20.94 21.20
CA LEU A 113 16.73 20.67 22.07
C LEU A 113 17.99 21.45 21.66
N LEU A 114 18.14 21.74 20.38
CA LEU A 114 19.36 22.34 19.79
C LEU A 114 19.14 23.76 19.27
N GLY A 115 17.91 24.19 19.12
CA GLY A 115 17.54 25.52 18.63
C GLY A 115 17.36 26.55 19.75
N ASP A 116 17.16 27.80 19.34
CA ASP A 116 16.89 28.92 20.26
C ASP A 116 15.49 28.82 20.88
N GLU A 117 15.28 29.52 22.00
CA GLU A 117 13.96 29.58 22.63
C GLU A 117 12.96 30.33 21.74
N LEU A 118 11.89 29.64 21.37
CA LEU A 118 10.82 30.16 20.53
C LEU A 118 9.51 30.30 21.33
N GLY A 119 8.66 31.21 20.89
CA GLY A 119 7.28 31.31 21.39
C GLY A 119 6.44 30.07 21.07
N ILE A 120 5.52 29.70 21.95
CA ILE A 120 4.65 28.52 21.79
C ILE A 120 3.89 28.54 20.46
N GLY A 121 3.44 29.70 19.98
CA GLY A 121 2.74 29.84 18.69
C GLY A 121 3.62 29.48 17.52
N THR A 122 4.88 29.89 17.51
CA THR A 122 5.87 29.55 16.46
C THR A 122 6.18 28.05 16.47
N VAL A 123 6.34 27.47 17.66
CA VAL A 123 6.58 26.02 17.81
C VAL A 123 5.39 25.20 17.30
N LEU A 124 4.16 25.61 17.63
CA LEU A 124 2.94 24.93 17.15
C LEU A 124 2.84 25.02 15.62
N PHE A 125 3.05 26.23 15.05
CA PHE A 125 2.96 26.44 13.61
C PHE A 125 4.03 25.63 12.86
N ARG A 126 5.28 25.64 13.34
CA ARG A 126 6.35 24.79 12.81
C ARG A 126 5.99 23.31 12.89
N GLY A 127 5.44 22.86 14.03
CA GLY A 127 4.99 21.47 14.19
C GLY A 127 3.94 21.04 13.15
N LEU A 128 3.01 21.94 12.81
CA LEU A 128 2.01 21.72 11.76
C LEU A 128 2.64 21.63 10.37
N GLU A 129 3.53 22.57 10.05
CA GLU A 129 4.13 22.71 8.72
C GLU A 129 5.10 21.57 8.41
N VAL A 130 6.04 21.31 9.35
CA VAL A 130 7.03 20.23 9.23
C VAL A 130 6.36 18.86 9.16
N ALA A 131 5.31 18.64 9.97
CA ALA A 131 4.54 17.40 9.87
C ALA A 131 3.92 17.23 8.49
N LEU A 132 3.30 18.28 7.95
CA LEU A 132 2.61 18.23 6.69
C LEU A 132 3.55 17.95 5.51
N ILE A 133 4.72 18.61 5.46
CA ILE A 133 5.66 18.41 4.35
C ILE A 133 6.28 17.01 4.39
N HIS A 134 6.76 16.53 5.53
CA HIS A 134 7.36 15.20 5.63
C HIS A 134 6.35 14.09 5.40
N MET A 135 5.17 14.19 6.00
CA MET A 135 4.10 13.18 5.80
C MET A 135 3.62 13.18 4.34
N GLY A 136 3.44 14.36 3.75
CA GLY A 136 3.01 14.51 2.36
C GLY A 136 4.04 13.98 1.37
N CYS A 137 5.29 14.40 1.46
CA CYS A 137 6.36 13.95 0.56
C CYS A 137 6.59 12.43 0.67
N SER A 138 6.67 11.90 1.88
CA SER A 138 6.84 10.45 2.07
C SER A 138 5.62 9.64 1.58
N ALA A 139 4.41 10.18 1.68
CA ALA A 139 3.21 9.56 1.10
C ALA A 139 3.27 9.53 -0.43
N ILE A 140 3.72 10.62 -1.06
CA ILE A 140 3.90 10.71 -2.51
C ILE A 140 4.97 9.72 -2.99
N VAL A 141 6.11 9.63 -2.31
CA VAL A 141 7.16 8.64 -2.60
C VAL A 141 6.62 7.21 -2.50
N ALA A 142 5.86 6.92 -1.44
CA ALA A 142 5.26 5.61 -1.25
C ALA A 142 4.30 5.22 -2.39
N ALA A 143 3.53 6.18 -2.88
CA ALA A 143 2.65 6.01 -4.03
C ALA A 143 3.44 5.71 -5.32
N GLY A 144 4.49 6.46 -5.60
CA GLY A 144 5.37 6.23 -6.74
C GLY A 144 6.05 4.87 -6.70
N LEU A 145 6.57 4.46 -5.54
CA LEU A 145 7.18 3.14 -5.35
C LEU A 145 6.18 2.00 -5.57
N MET A 146 4.94 2.16 -5.09
CA MET A 146 3.90 1.16 -5.29
C MET A 146 3.56 0.99 -6.77
N LEU A 147 3.41 2.09 -7.52
CA LEU A 147 3.20 2.02 -8.97
C LEU A 147 4.37 1.32 -9.67
N ALA A 148 5.62 1.64 -9.31
CA ALA A 148 6.80 1.00 -9.87
C ALA A 148 6.82 -0.52 -9.62
N VAL A 149 6.48 -0.97 -8.40
CA VAL A 149 6.39 -2.40 -8.09
C VAL A 149 5.26 -3.09 -8.86
N ARG A 150 4.09 -2.46 -8.97
CA ARG A 150 2.98 -2.98 -9.81
C ARG A 150 3.42 -3.17 -11.28
N MET A 151 4.16 -2.22 -11.84
CA MET A 151 4.68 -2.33 -13.21
C MET A 151 5.62 -3.52 -13.36
N VAL A 152 6.55 -3.70 -12.42
CA VAL A 152 7.47 -4.85 -12.42
C VAL A 152 6.71 -6.17 -12.34
N GLU A 153 5.69 -6.26 -11.49
CA GLU A 153 4.87 -7.47 -11.36
C GLU A 153 4.04 -7.73 -12.64
N ARG A 154 3.45 -6.69 -13.25
CA ARG A 154 2.73 -6.81 -14.53
C ARG A 154 3.66 -7.28 -15.63
N SER A 155 4.84 -6.71 -15.74
CA SER A 155 5.86 -7.14 -16.73
C SER A 155 6.27 -8.59 -16.51
N ARG A 156 6.50 -9.04 -15.27
CA ARG A 156 6.82 -10.45 -14.95
C ARG A 156 5.67 -11.40 -15.32
N SER A 157 4.44 -10.95 -15.18
CA SER A 157 3.24 -11.71 -15.53
C SER A 157 2.87 -11.62 -17.01
N ARG A 158 3.73 -11.03 -17.85
CA ARG A 158 3.49 -10.77 -19.28
C ARG A 158 2.20 -9.98 -19.55
N LEU A 159 1.76 -9.16 -18.59
CA LEU A 159 0.67 -8.23 -18.76
C LEU A 159 1.18 -6.90 -19.32
N GLU A 160 0.34 -6.20 -20.05
CA GLU A 160 0.69 -4.89 -20.59
C GLU A 160 0.97 -3.88 -19.48
N VAL A 161 2.10 -3.17 -19.63
CA VAL A 161 2.46 -2.03 -18.78
C VAL A 161 2.08 -0.76 -19.52
N HIS A 162 1.19 0.04 -18.92
CA HIS A 162 0.78 1.30 -19.53
C HIS A 162 1.83 2.39 -19.29
N TRP A 163 2.18 3.13 -20.34
CA TRP A 163 3.11 4.25 -20.25
C TRP A 163 2.66 5.33 -19.25
N THR A 164 1.35 5.48 -19.06
CA THR A 164 0.78 6.39 -18.06
C THR A 164 1.20 6.02 -16.63
N ASP A 165 1.29 4.73 -16.31
CA ASP A 165 1.72 4.26 -14.98
C ASP A 165 3.20 4.58 -14.76
N VAL A 166 4.03 4.40 -15.83
CA VAL A 166 5.46 4.75 -15.78
C VAL A 166 5.66 6.24 -15.55
N LEU A 167 4.98 7.08 -16.34
CA LEU A 167 5.06 8.53 -16.23
C LEU A 167 4.59 9.00 -14.85
N MET A 168 3.50 8.45 -14.34
CA MET A 168 2.98 8.79 -13.02
C MET A 168 3.97 8.38 -11.91
N ALA A 169 4.56 7.19 -11.96
CA ALA A 169 5.54 6.75 -10.97
C ALA A 169 6.76 7.67 -10.95
N VAL A 170 7.32 7.99 -12.13
CA VAL A 170 8.47 8.91 -12.26
C VAL A 170 8.12 10.31 -11.77
N PHE A 171 6.95 10.82 -12.15
CA PHE A 171 6.46 12.13 -11.73
C PHE A 171 6.38 12.22 -10.19
N LEU A 172 5.77 11.24 -9.53
CA LEU A 172 5.64 11.22 -8.07
C LEU A 172 7.00 11.13 -7.35
N MET A 173 7.94 10.37 -7.89
CA MET A 173 9.29 10.23 -7.34
C MET A 173 10.12 11.52 -7.46
N ILE A 174 9.85 12.37 -8.46
CA ILE A 174 10.52 13.65 -8.66
C ILE A 174 9.82 14.77 -7.86
N VAL A 175 8.50 14.79 -7.88
CA VAL A 175 7.71 15.87 -7.24
C VAL A 175 7.91 15.91 -5.74
N ALA A 176 8.01 14.78 -5.05
CA ALA A 176 8.16 14.74 -3.60
C ALA A 176 9.43 15.45 -3.11
N PRO A 177 10.65 15.06 -3.55
CA PRO A 177 11.86 15.78 -3.13
C PRO A 177 11.89 17.23 -3.63
N THR A 178 11.28 17.53 -4.79
CA THR A 178 11.19 18.90 -5.29
C THR A 178 10.33 19.77 -4.39
N LEU A 179 9.16 19.29 -3.95
CA LEU A 179 8.32 20.03 -3.00
C LEU A 179 9.05 20.27 -1.67
N HIS A 180 9.80 19.29 -1.19
CA HIS A 180 10.56 19.40 0.04
C HIS A 180 11.69 20.42 -0.11
N VAL A 181 12.44 20.39 -1.21
CA VAL A 181 13.46 21.39 -1.53
C VAL A 181 12.85 22.78 -1.62
N CYS A 182 11.72 22.94 -2.32
CA CYS A 182 11.04 24.22 -2.41
C CYS A 182 10.62 24.75 -1.04
N HIS A 183 10.14 23.88 -0.17
CA HIS A 183 9.78 24.23 1.20
C HIS A 183 10.99 24.80 1.99
N ASN A 184 12.15 24.17 1.87
CA ASN A 184 13.34 24.58 2.62
C ASN A 184 14.07 25.76 1.99
N ALA A 185 14.13 25.84 0.66
CA ALA A 185 14.89 26.89 -0.05
C ALA A 185 14.12 28.21 -0.18
N PHE A 186 12.79 28.18 -0.26
CA PHE A 186 11.98 29.38 -0.46
C PHE A 186 11.25 29.78 0.83
N HIS A 187 11.77 30.82 1.48
CA HIS A 187 11.20 31.38 2.69
C HIS A 187 10.08 32.39 2.35
N PHE A 188 8.89 31.89 2.14
CA PHE A 188 7.69 32.72 1.99
C PHE A 188 7.10 33.13 3.35
N ASN A 189 6.08 34.00 3.31
CA ASN A 189 5.26 34.19 4.49
C ASN A 189 4.76 32.83 5.01
N PRO A 190 4.91 32.50 6.31
CA PRO A 190 4.58 31.18 6.87
C PRO A 190 3.16 30.70 6.50
N LEU A 191 2.16 31.59 6.51
CA LEU A 191 0.80 31.24 6.15
C LEU A 191 0.67 30.85 4.66
N MET A 192 1.39 31.53 3.75
CA MET A 192 1.41 31.19 2.33
C MET A 192 2.10 29.84 2.11
N GLN A 193 3.23 29.61 2.79
CA GLN A 193 3.98 28.35 2.71
C GLN A 193 3.14 27.19 3.20
N PHE A 194 2.49 27.33 4.34
CA PHE A 194 1.55 26.32 4.89
C PHE A 194 0.41 26.04 3.93
N THR A 195 -0.24 27.06 3.38
CA THR A 195 -1.35 26.92 2.44
C THR A 195 -0.92 26.21 1.16
N PHE A 196 0.27 26.54 0.64
CA PHE A 196 0.84 25.90 -0.54
C PHE A 196 1.14 24.41 -0.30
N VAL A 197 1.80 24.08 0.81
CA VAL A 197 2.12 22.69 1.17
C VAL A 197 0.86 21.88 1.40
N LEU A 198 -0.13 22.44 2.12
CA LEU A 198 -1.41 21.80 2.35
C LEU A 198 -2.17 21.55 1.03
N GLY A 199 -2.21 22.54 0.15
CA GLY A 199 -2.87 22.43 -1.15
C GLY A 199 -2.17 21.43 -2.07
N ALA A 200 -0.86 21.45 -2.15
CA ALA A 200 -0.07 20.56 -3.00
C ALA A 200 -0.14 19.10 -2.50
N THR A 201 0.15 18.87 -1.22
CA THR A 201 0.14 17.50 -0.65
C THR A 201 -1.27 16.97 -0.48
N GLY A 202 -2.19 17.77 0.05
CA GLY A 202 -3.60 17.39 0.23
C GLY A 202 -4.31 17.16 -1.11
N GLY A 203 -4.12 18.04 -2.09
CA GLY A 203 -4.66 17.89 -3.44
C GLY A 203 -4.15 16.63 -4.13
N LEU A 204 -2.85 16.36 -4.03
CA LEU A 204 -2.25 15.15 -4.58
C LEU A 204 -2.79 13.88 -3.90
N LEU A 205 -2.93 13.89 -2.57
CA LEU A 205 -3.50 12.78 -1.81
C LEU A 205 -4.97 12.53 -2.19
N VAL A 206 -5.77 13.56 -2.36
CA VAL A 206 -7.18 13.43 -2.79
C VAL A 206 -7.27 12.86 -4.22
N LEU A 207 -6.46 13.36 -5.15
CA LEU A 207 -6.44 12.85 -6.52
C LEU A 207 -6.00 11.38 -6.57
N THR A 208 -5.01 11.04 -5.79
CA THR A 208 -4.51 9.66 -5.70
C THR A 208 -5.51 8.73 -5.01
N TYR A 209 -6.21 9.21 -4.00
CA TYR A 209 -7.34 8.50 -3.37
C TYR A 209 -8.44 8.18 -4.38
N GLN A 210 -8.92 9.18 -5.14
CA GLN A 210 -9.94 8.99 -6.15
C GLN A 210 -9.50 7.99 -7.23
N TYR A 211 -8.23 8.09 -7.65
CA TYR A 211 -7.65 7.14 -8.62
C TYR A 211 -7.65 5.70 -8.06
N ASP A 212 -7.19 5.49 -6.83
CA ASP A 212 -7.12 4.16 -6.24
C ASP A 212 -8.50 3.55 -5.97
N VAL A 213 -9.44 4.34 -5.44
CA VAL A 213 -10.83 3.91 -5.24
C VAL A 213 -11.45 3.48 -6.57
N SER A 214 -11.28 4.27 -7.64
CA SER A 214 -11.79 3.91 -8.96
C SER A 214 -11.12 2.64 -9.53
N LEU A 215 -9.86 2.39 -9.19
CA LEU A 215 -9.14 1.19 -9.58
C LEU A 215 -9.62 -0.03 -8.81
N ILE A 216 -9.85 0.10 -7.49
CA ILE A 216 -10.37 -0.95 -6.62
C ILE A 216 -11.79 -1.34 -7.06
N HIS A 217 -12.67 -0.37 -7.30
CA HIS A 217 -14.03 -0.65 -7.81
C HIS A 217 -13.98 -1.41 -9.13
N ARG A 218 -13.19 -0.93 -10.11
CA ARG A 218 -13.04 -1.64 -11.39
C ARG A 218 -12.48 -3.06 -11.24
N TRP A 219 -11.57 -3.27 -10.28
CA TRP A 219 -11.01 -4.60 -10.00
C TRP A 219 -12.04 -5.50 -9.31
N LEU A 220 -12.81 -4.96 -8.35
CA LEU A 220 -13.87 -5.69 -7.66
C LEU A 220 -14.99 -6.09 -8.66
N ASP A 221 -15.57 -5.12 -9.36
CA ASP A 221 -16.72 -5.36 -10.25
C ASP A 221 -16.37 -6.35 -11.37
N LYS A 222 -15.36 -6.02 -12.18
CA LYS A 222 -14.97 -6.89 -13.30
C LYS A 222 -14.41 -8.24 -12.87
N GLY A 223 -13.72 -8.27 -11.73
CA GLY A 223 -13.14 -9.48 -11.19
C GLY A 223 -14.22 -10.38 -10.59
N LEU A 224 -15.16 -9.83 -9.83
CA LEU A 224 -16.23 -10.56 -9.18
C LEU A 224 -17.19 -11.17 -10.19
N ASP A 225 -17.70 -10.36 -11.14
CA ASP A 225 -18.61 -10.83 -12.18
C ASP A 225 -18.02 -11.99 -12.99
N ARG A 226 -16.76 -11.85 -13.41
CA ARG A 226 -16.07 -12.92 -14.15
C ARG A 226 -15.93 -14.19 -13.33
N GLN A 227 -15.60 -14.07 -12.05
CA GLN A 227 -15.41 -15.20 -11.15
C GLN A 227 -16.73 -15.89 -10.83
N LEU A 228 -17.79 -15.11 -10.59
CA LEU A 228 -19.14 -15.67 -10.36
C LEU A 228 -19.67 -16.41 -11.60
N ASN A 229 -19.51 -15.83 -12.78
CA ASN A 229 -19.93 -16.48 -14.03
C ASN A 229 -19.16 -17.78 -14.26
N LEU A 230 -17.85 -17.79 -14.03
CA LEU A 230 -17.05 -19.01 -14.17
C LEU A 230 -17.41 -20.06 -13.12
N LEU A 231 -17.65 -19.64 -11.87
CA LEU A 231 -18.09 -20.55 -10.79
C LEU A 231 -19.43 -21.19 -11.12
N ASN A 232 -20.39 -20.41 -11.61
CA ASN A 232 -21.70 -20.92 -12.03
C ASN A 232 -21.55 -21.92 -13.20
N SER A 233 -20.74 -21.60 -14.22
CA SER A 233 -20.46 -22.49 -15.33
C SER A 233 -19.84 -23.83 -14.88
N ILE A 234 -18.94 -23.80 -13.87
CA ILE A 234 -18.37 -25.03 -13.28
C ILE A 234 -19.46 -25.82 -12.55
N ARG A 235 -20.31 -25.19 -11.75
CA ARG A 235 -21.37 -25.84 -10.96
C ARG A 235 -22.47 -26.44 -11.84
N GLU A 236 -22.82 -25.77 -12.94
CA GLU A 236 -23.84 -26.20 -13.90
C GLU A 236 -23.30 -27.23 -14.90
N GLY A 237 -22.00 -27.51 -14.90
CA GLY A 237 -21.39 -28.45 -15.83
C GLY A 237 -21.19 -27.91 -17.25
N HIS A 238 -21.39 -26.60 -17.46
CA HIS A 238 -21.26 -25.92 -18.77
C HIS A 238 -19.87 -25.25 -18.92
N LEU A 239 -18.84 -25.85 -18.33
CA LEU A 239 -17.48 -25.31 -18.37
C LEU A 239 -16.93 -25.25 -19.80
N ASP A 240 -17.29 -26.24 -20.64
CA ASP A 240 -16.80 -26.38 -22.01
C ASP A 240 -17.18 -25.18 -22.91
N ASP A 241 -18.27 -24.51 -22.60
CA ASP A 241 -18.74 -23.32 -23.33
C ASP A 241 -17.97 -22.04 -22.98
N THR A 242 -17.06 -22.10 -22.01
CA THR A 242 -16.27 -20.96 -21.57
C THR A 242 -14.86 -20.97 -22.18
N THR A 243 -14.24 -19.78 -22.33
CA THR A 243 -12.84 -19.68 -22.74
C THR A 243 -11.88 -20.42 -21.80
N THR A 244 -12.23 -20.52 -20.52
CA THR A 244 -11.50 -21.28 -19.51
C THR A 244 -11.65 -22.78 -19.73
N GLY A 245 -12.86 -23.25 -20.06
CA GLY A 245 -13.13 -24.65 -20.35
C GLY A 245 -12.42 -25.10 -21.62
N VAL A 246 -12.52 -24.32 -22.70
CA VAL A 246 -11.79 -24.59 -23.94
C VAL A 246 -10.29 -24.71 -23.69
N PHE A 247 -9.73 -23.84 -22.86
CA PHE A 247 -8.31 -23.93 -22.49
C PHE A 247 -8.02 -25.19 -21.66
N LEU A 248 -8.83 -25.50 -20.64
CA LEU A 248 -8.67 -26.72 -19.83
C LEU A 248 -8.75 -27.97 -20.68
N GLN A 249 -9.68 -28.03 -21.64
CA GLN A 249 -9.79 -29.11 -22.58
C GLN A 249 -8.54 -29.28 -23.45
N SER A 250 -7.94 -28.18 -23.88
CA SER A 250 -6.71 -28.21 -24.70
C SER A 250 -5.48 -28.77 -23.95
N VAL A 251 -5.49 -28.72 -22.62
CA VAL A 251 -4.37 -29.22 -21.79
C VAL A 251 -4.70 -30.55 -21.11
N LYS A 252 -5.91 -31.06 -21.26
CA LYS A 252 -6.41 -32.30 -20.63
C LYS A 252 -5.48 -33.49 -20.85
N ASP A 253 -5.08 -33.69 -22.09
CA ASP A 253 -4.25 -34.84 -22.49
C ASP A 253 -2.76 -34.69 -22.07
N SER A 254 -2.40 -33.53 -21.53
CA SER A 254 -1.04 -33.26 -21.03
C SER A 254 -0.83 -33.74 -19.59
N PHE A 255 -1.90 -34.16 -18.91
CA PHE A 255 -1.86 -34.60 -17.51
C PHE A 255 -2.59 -35.91 -17.29
N PRO A 256 -2.16 -36.74 -16.29
CA PRO A 256 -2.94 -37.88 -15.84
C PRO A 256 -4.36 -37.44 -15.39
N ALA A 257 -5.37 -38.30 -15.57
CA ALA A 257 -6.76 -37.96 -15.28
C ALA A 257 -6.98 -37.48 -13.82
N GLU A 258 -6.28 -38.05 -12.86
CA GLU A 258 -6.34 -37.68 -11.45
C GLU A 258 -5.81 -36.24 -11.24
N VAL A 259 -4.63 -35.92 -11.84
CA VAL A 259 -4.04 -34.59 -11.76
C VAL A 259 -4.93 -33.55 -12.47
N PHE A 260 -5.53 -33.92 -13.59
CA PHE A 260 -6.46 -33.03 -14.29
C PHE A 260 -7.71 -32.72 -13.46
N PHE A 261 -8.25 -33.70 -12.75
CA PHE A 261 -9.34 -33.49 -11.82
C PHE A 261 -8.93 -32.55 -10.67
N ASP A 262 -7.77 -32.78 -10.07
CA ASP A 262 -7.21 -31.90 -9.04
C ASP A 262 -7.01 -30.46 -9.54
N ILE A 263 -6.64 -30.28 -10.82
CA ILE A 263 -6.56 -28.96 -11.46
C ILE A 263 -7.92 -28.26 -11.47
N ILE A 264 -8.99 -28.97 -11.84
CA ILE A 264 -10.35 -28.39 -11.85
C ILE A 264 -10.77 -28.01 -10.43
N CYS A 265 -10.58 -28.88 -9.45
CA CYS A 265 -10.88 -28.60 -8.06
C CYS A 265 -10.06 -27.41 -7.51
N TYR A 266 -8.79 -27.33 -7.89
CA TYR A 266 -7.93 -26.21 -7.51
C TYR A 266 -8.41 -24.87 -8.09
N VAL A 267 -8.81 -24.85 -9.36
CA VAL A 267 -9.36 -23.66 -10.02
C VAL A 267 -10.67 -23.23 -9.37
N GLN A 268 -11.57 -24.18 -9.14
CA GLN A 268 -12.85 -23.91 -8.46
C GLN A 268 -12.64 -23.32 -7.07
N LEU A 269 -11.82 -23.94 -6.26
CA LEU A 269 -11.57 -23.52 -4.88
C LEU A 269 -10.84 -22.16 -4.83
N ASN A 270 -9.95 -21.90 -5.79
CA ASN A 270 -9.34 -20.59 -5.95
C ASN A 270 -10.37 -19.49 -6.20
N ILE A 271 -11.35 -19.75 -7.08
CA ILE A 271 -12.41 -18.81 -7.40
C ILE A 271 -13.31 -18.59 -6.18
N GLU A 272 -13.72 -19.64 -5.49
CA GLU A 272 -14.58 -19.55 -4.29
C GLU A 272 -13.92 -18.69 -3.20
N LEU A 273 -12.65 -18.95 -2.90
CA LEU A 273 -11.88 -18.16 -1.93
C LEU A 273 -11.69 -16.69 -2.37
N SER A 274 -11.45 -16.47 -3.67
CA SER A 274 -11.31 -15.12 -4.21
C SER A 274 -12.62 -14.33 -4.15
N VAL A 275 -13.75 -14.96 -4.46
CA VAL A 275 -15.08 -14.35 -4.32
C VAL A 275 -15.38 -14.01 -2.86
N ALA A 276 -15.10 -14.92 -1.94
CA ALA A 276 -15.26 -14.67 -0.50
C ALA A 276 -14.40 -13.50 -0.02
N ALA A 277 -13.14 -13.42 -0.46
CA ALA A 277 -12.23 -12.33 -0.10
C ALA A 277 -12.72 -10.98 -0.64
N LYS A 278 -13.17 -10.91 -1.90
CA LYS A 278 -13.70 -9.70 -2.51
C LYS A 278 -15.00 -9.25 -1.84
N SER A 279 -15.90 -10.18 -1.55
CA SER A 279 -17.13 -9.87 -0.81
C SER A 279 -16.84 -9.28 0.58
N ARG A 280 -15.86 -9.81 1.30
CA ARG A 280 -15.44 -9.26 2.60
C ARG A 280 -14.84 -7.85 2.45
N LEU A 281 -14.07 -7.61 1.39
CA LEU A 281 -13.52 -6.29 1.13
C LEU A 281 -14.63 -5.26 0.85
N MET A 282 -15.66 -5.64 0.06
CA MET A 282 -16.83 -4.79 -0.21
C MET A 282 -17.64 -4.48 1.06
N ILE A 283 -17.84 -5.46 1.95
CA ILE A 283 -18.51 -5.26 3.24
C ILE A 283 -17.72 -4.28 4.11
N ARG A 284 -16.39 -4.34 4.11
CA ARG A 284 -15.54 -3.37 4.83
C ARG A 284 -15.64 -1.97 4.24
N GLU A 285 -15.64 -1.84 2.94
CA GLU A 285 -15.80 -0.56 2.24
C GLU A 285 -17.12 0.12 2.60
N SER A 286 -18.20 -0.67 2.63
CA SER A 286 -19.54 -0.17 2.99
C SER A 286 -19.69 0.21 4.45
N GLY A 287 -18.70 -0.05 5.32
CA GLY A 287 -18.78 0.17 6.75
C GLY A 287 -19.66 -0.85 7.51
N LEU A 288 -20.17 -1.87 6.79
CA LEU A 288 -21.15 -2.84 7.32
C LEU A 288 -20.50 -4.06 8.02
N THR A 289 -19.23 -3.98 8.37
CA THR A 289 -18.48 -5.11 8.96
C THR A 289 -19.10 -5.59 10.28
N GLN A 290 -19.69 -4.69 11.08
CA GLN A 290 -20.35 -5.04 12.34
C GLN A 290 -21.73 -5.67 12.13
N GLU A 291 -22.42 -5.32 11.05
CA GLU A 291 -23.74 -5.86 10.70
C GLU A 291 -23.64 -7.24 10.04
N PHE A 292 -22.53 -7.51 9.34
CA PHE A 292 -22.27 -8.78 8.66
C PHE A 292 -20.96 -9.43 9.17
N PRO A 293 -20.88 -9.84 10.45
CA PRO A 293 -19.72 -10.56 10.95
C PRO A 293 -19.64 -11.95 10.31
N LEU A 294 -18.42 -12.45 10.13
CA LEU A 294 -18.24 -13.87 9.75
C LEU A 294 -18.63 -14.76 10.95
N GLU A 295 -19.62 -15.62 10.75
CA GLU A 295 -20.01 -16.63 11.72
C GLU A 295 -18.90 -17.67 11.92
N LYS A 296 -18.92 -18.35 13.07
CA LYS A 296 -17.90 -19.35 13.43
C LYS A 296 -17.83 -20.47 12.40
N GLU A 297 -18.96 -20.97 11.97
CA GLU A 297 -19.05 -22.03 10.95
C GLU A 297 -18.47 -21.58 9.61
N GLN A 298 -18.77 -20.35 9.18
CA GLN A 298 -18.22 -19.77 7.94
C GLN A 298 -16.70 -19.64 8.02
N LYS A 299 -16.16 -19.22 9.18
CA LYS A 299 -14.71 -19.12 9.38
C LYS A 299 -14.03 -20.49 9.31
N GLU A 300 -14.62 -21.51 9.94
CA GLU A 300 -14.11 -22.88 9.91
C GLU A 300 -14.13 -23.44 8.50
N LEU A 301 -15.23 -23.20 7.75
CA LEU A 301 -15.34 -23.59 6.35
C LEU A 301 -14.27 -22.94 5.49
N ILE A 302 -14.11 -21.63 5.57
CA ILE A 302 -13.08 -20.89 4.81
C ILE A 302 -11.67 -21.39 5.16
N LEU A 303 -11.39 -21.63 6.45
CA LEU A 303 -10.09 -22.17 6.86
C LEU A 303 -9.84 -23.58 6.33
N SER A 304 -10.86 -24.45 6.31
CA SER A 304 -10.75 -25.78 5.71
C SER A 304 -10.49 -25.72 4.21
N GLN A 305 -11.17 -24.81 3.50
CA GLN A 305 -10.94 -24.54 2.08
C GLN A 305 -9.48 -24.08 1.81
N PHE A 306 -8.91 -23.23 2.68
CA PHE A 306 -7.49 -22.86 2.56
C PHE A 306 -6.53 -24.04 2.78
N VAL A 307 -6.88 -25.01 3.63
CA VAL A 307 -6.06 -26.20 3.83
C VAL A 307 -6.13 -27.09 2.57
N GLU A 308 -7.32 -27.34 2.06
CA GLU A 308 -7.55 -28.11 0.83
C GLU A 308 -6.87 -27.46 -0.37
N TYR A 309 -7.00 -26.15 -0.54
CA TYR A 309 -6.33 -25.38 -1.58
C TYR A 309 -4.80 -25.62 -1.60
N LYS A 310 -4.18 -25.64 -0.42
CA LYS A 310 -2.74 -25.92 -0.30
C LYS A 310 -2.38 -27.37 -0.60
N LEU A 311 -3.26 -28.32 -0.24
CA LEU A 311 -3.05 -29.72 -0.57
C LEU A 311 -3.12 -29.94 -2.09
N LEU A 312 -4.13 -29.40 -2.74
CA LEU A 312 -4.28 -29.43 -4.19
C LEU A 312 -3.09 -28.73 -4.88
N GLU A 313 -2.66 -27.56 -4.39
CA GLU A 313 -1.48 -26.86 -4.90
C GLU A 313 -0.22 -27.73 -4.91
N LYS A 314 -0.05 -28.55 -3.87
CA LYS A 314 1.08 -29.48 -3.76
C LYS A 314 0.93 -30.68 -4.69
N HIS A 315 -0.30 -31.24 -4.80
CA HIS A 315 -0.60 -32.40 -5.63
C HIS A 315 -0.41 -32.12 -7.11
N ILE A 316 -0.97 -31.03 -7.63
CA ILE A 316 -0.85 -30.67 -9.05
C ILE A 316 0.58 -30.32 -9.47
N GLY A 317 1.42 -29.92 -8.52
CA GLY A 317 2.83 -29.61 -8.75
C GLY A 317 3.11 -28.31 -9.51
N LYS A 318 4.38 -28.02 -9.72
CA LYS A 318 4.82 -26.75 -10.32
C LYS A 318 4.44 -26.63 -11.81
N THR A 319 4.53 -27.71 -12.58
CA THR A 319 4.26 -27.71 -14.02
C THR A 319 2.81 -27.39 -14.29
N ALA A 320 1.87 -28.08 -13.63
CA ALA A 320 0.44 -27.82 -13.80
C ALA A 320 0.09 -26.38 -13.41
N ARG A 321 0.62 -25.86 -12.28
CA ARG A 321 0.40 -24.47 -11.87
C ARG A 321 0.90 -23.46 -12.91
N MET A 322 2.05 -23.69 -13.53
CA MET A 322 2.54 -22.83 -14.61
C MET A 322 1.66 -22.88 -15.85
N THR A 323 1.13 -24.07 -16.16
CA THR A 323 0.22 -24.26 -17.30
C THR A 323 -1.10 -23.52 -17.10
N ILE A 324 -1.70 -23.59 -15.89
CA ILE A 324 -2.98 -22.94 -15.61
C ILE A 324 -2.85 -21.46 -15.18
N ALA A 325 -1.63 -20.93 -15.09
CA ALA A 325 -1.40 -19.52 -14.71
C ALA A 325 -2.18 -18.49 -15.57
N PRO A 326 -2.48 -18.71 -16.86
CA PRO A 326 -3.33 -17.82 -17.64
C PRO A 326 -4.79 -17.74 -17.13
N ILE A 327 -5.30 -18.82 -16.51
CA ILE A 327 -6.66 -18.89 -15.96
C ILE A 327 -6.69 -18.31 -14.55
N VAL A 328 -5.75 -18.77 -13.71
CA VAL A 328 -5.57 -18.33 -12.33
C VAL A 328 -4.68 -17.11 -12.32
N LYS A 329 -5.19 -15.99 -12.88
CA LYS A 329 -4.46 -14.71 -12.88
C LYS A 329 -4.42 -14.17 -11.46
N TYR A 330 -3.27 -14.25 -10.81
CA TYR A 330 -3.03 -13.60 -9.54
C TYR A 330 -2.62 -12.14 -9.77
N ASP A 331 -3.58 -11.23 -9.66
CA ASP A 331 -3.26 -9.84 -9.36
C ASP A 331 -2.69 -9.77 -7.93
N PRO A 332 -1.68 -8.95 -7.64
CA PRO A 332 -1.22 -8.70 -6.28
C PRO A 332 -2.36 -8.35 -5.30
N ALA A 333 -3.42 -7.71 -5.76
CA ALA A 333 -4.61 -7.41 -4.98
C ALA A 333 -5.40 -8.68 -4.60
N ASP A 334 -5.49 -9.67 -5.49
CA ASP A 334 -6.14 -10.96 -5.19
C ASP A 334 -5.37 -11.72 -4.10
N ILE A 335 -4.04 -11.78 -4.21
CA ILE A 335 -3.19 -12.44 -3.20
C ILE A 335 -3.37 -11.77 -1.83
N LYS A 336 -3.35 -10.44 -1.81
CA LYS A 336 -3.48 -9.67 -0.57
C LYS A 336 -4.85 -9.86 0.07
N SER A 337 -5.93 -9.84 -0.72
CA SER A 337 -7.30 -10.03 -0.22
C SER A 337 -7.51 -11.43 0.36
N LEU A 338 -6.90 -12.46 -0.23
CA LEU A 338 -6.90 -13.83 0.30
C LEU A 338 -6.15 -13.93 1.63
N ASP A 339 -4.98 -13.30 1.73
CA ASP A 339 -4.20 -13.27 2.98
C ASP A 339 -4.97 -12.54 4.09
N ASP A 340 -5.64 -11.43 3.78
CA ASP A 340 -6.46 -10.68 4.73
C ASP A 340 -7.69 -11.48 5.18
N LEU A 341 -8.39 -12.15 4.27
CA LEU A 341 -9.50 -13.06 4.61
C LEU A 341 -9.03 -14.17 5.56
N ARG A 342 -7.89 -14.78 5.26
CA ARG A 342 -7.32 -15.85 6.08
C ARG A 342 -6.92 -15.35 7.47
N ALA A 343 -6.37 -14.14 7.57
CA ALA A 343 -6.01 -13.51 8.84
C ALA A 343 -7.25 -13.21 9.67
N GLU A 344 -8.31 -12.67 9.06
CA GLU A 344 -9.61 -12.39 9.71
C GLU A 344 -10.24 -13.66 10.30
N CYS A 345 -10.21 -14.78 9.56
CA CYS A 345 -10.74 -16.05 10.04
C CYS A 345 -9.94 -16.62 11.22
N ARG A 346 -8.66 -16.24 11.39
CA ARG A 346 -7.78 -16.72 12.50
C ARG A 346 -7.84 -15.87 13.76
N MET A 347 -8.15 -14.58 13.65
CA MET A 347 -8.08 -13.63 14.78
C MET A 347 -9.15 -13.85 15.87
N ASN A 348 -10.10 -14.74 15.69
CA ASN A 348 -11.20 -15.00 16.63
C ASN A 348 -11.25 -16.49 17.06
N LYS A 349 -10.08 -17.12 17.21
CA LYS A 349 -9.97 -18.42 17.89
C LYS A 349 -9.63 -18.24 19.35
#